data_31461fe23d33a752e7f0c4492c6fe466
#
_entry.id   31461fe23d33a752e7f0c4492c6fe466
#
_cell.length_a   1.000
_cell.length_b   1.000
_cell.length_c   1.000
_cell.angle_alpha   90.00
_cell.angle_beta   90.00
_cell.angle_gamma   90.00
#
_symmetry.space_group_name_H-M   'P 1'
#
loop_
_entity.id
_entity.type
_entity.pdbx_description
1 polymer ?
#
loop_
_entity_poly.entity_id
_entity_poly.type
_entity_poly.pdbx_seq_one_letter_code
_entity_poly.pdbx_strand_id
1 'polypeptide(L)'
;TLRAETGLLDGVSPIGTGSILSRIWDRPSVTITGIDAPSVMNASNTLIPSVAVRVSVRVAPGQRAADAAAAVREHLLANAPFGAVLEFADVVTGEPFLVDTTAPSFETAELAMHAGFGVAPIEIGVGGSIPFISELVEVFPAAQILVTGVEDPDSRAHSPNESLHLGVLRRAITSEALLLAALDRRG
;
A
#
# COMPACT_ATOMS: atom_id res chain seq x y z
N THR A 1 2.35 -21.26 3.31
CA THR A 1 3.48 -20.46 2.80
C THR A 1 2.95 -19.37 1.87
N LEU A 2 3.64 -18.22 1.78
CA LEU A 2 3.21 -17.08 0.97
C LEU A 2 2.85 -17.47 -0.48
N ARG A 3 3.65 -18.33 -1.11
CA ARG A 3 3.39 -18.80 -2.48
C ARG A 3 2.03 -19.51 -2.62
N ALA A 4 1.65 -20.33 -1.67
CA ALA A 4 0.36 -21.02 -1.68
C ALA A 4 -0.81 -20.07 -1.40
N GLU A 5 -0.61 -19.11 -0.49
CA GLU A 5 -1.62 -18.12 -0.10
C GLU A 5 -1.90 -17.11 -1.21
N THR A 6 -0.87 -16.71 -1.96
CA THR A 6 -1.01 -15.75 -3.06
C THR A 6 -1.37 -16.39 -4.40
N GLY A 7 -1.44 -17.72 -4.51
CA GLY A 7 -1.70 -18.42 -5.76
C GLY A 7 -0.60 -18.23 -6.82
N LEU A 8 0.63 -17.94 -6.41
CA LEU A 8 1.75 -17.73 -7.33
C LEU A 8 2.08 -19.04 -8.07
N LEU A 9 1.98 -19.03 -9.38
CA LEU A 9 2.19 -20.20 -10.22
C LEU A 9 3.62 -20.73 -10.12
N ASP A 10 3.77 -22.03 -10.34
CA ASP A 10 5.08 -22.66 -10.40
C ASP A 10 5.93 -22.07 -11.52
N GLY A 11 7.24 -21.91 -11.27
CA GLY A 11 8.17 -21.26 -12.19
C GLY A 11 8.17 -19.73 -12.16
N VAL A 12 7.18 -19.08 -11.56
CA VAL A 12 7.19 -17.62 -11.37
C VAL A 12 8.10 -17.26 -10.19
N SER A 13 9.05 -16.37 -10.43
CA SER A 13 9.96 -15.86 -9.41
C SER A 13 9.59 -14.44 -9.00
N PRO A 14 9.63 -14.11 -7.69
CA PRO A 14 9.46 -12.74 -7.23
C PRO A 14 10.60 -11.86 -7.73
N ILE A 15 10.30 -10.61 -8.07
CA ILE A 15 11.30 -9.60 -8.43
C ILE A 15 11.87 -8.90 -7.18
N GLY A 16 13.00 -8.21 -7.34
CA GLY A 16 13.66 -7.46 -6.26
C GLY A 16 14.56 -8.32 -5.38
N THR A 17 15.20 -7.68 -4.40
CA THR A 17 16.17 -8.27 -3.46
C THR A 17 15.72 -8.10 -2.00
N GLY A 18 16.25 -8.91 -1.10
CA GLY A 18 15.88 -8.91 0.31
C GLY A 18 14.74 -9.90 0.65
N SER A 19 14.23 -9.84 1.87
CA SER A 19 13.11 -10.69 2.30
C SER A 19 11.84 -10.35 1.51
N ILE A 20 10.93 -11.31 1.38
CA ILE A 20 9.66 -11.06 0.68
C ILE A 20 8.82 -10.02 1.43
N LEU A 21 8.81 -10.06 2.75
CA LEU A 21 8.08 -9.07 3.56
C LEU A 21 8.61 -7.66 3.32
N SER A 22 9.93 -7.46 3.33
CA SER A 22 10.53 -6.16 3.00
C SER A 22 10.13 -5.68 1.60
N ARG A 23 10.12 -6.57 0.60
CA ARG A 23 9.74 -6.19 -0.77
C ARG A 23 8.29 -5.71 -0.88
N ILE A 24 7.36 -6.27 -0.11
CA ILE A 24 5.94 -5.91 -0.18
C ILE A 24 5.55 -4.80 0.79
N TRP A 25 6.34 -4.55 1.85
CA TRP A 25 6.00 -3.59 2.89
C TRP A 25 6.74 -2.26 2.77
N ASP A 26 8.07 -2.29 2.60
CA ASP A 26 8.92 -1.10 2.75
C ASP A 26 9.79 -0.76 1.53
N ARG A 27 9.77 -1.58 0.48
CA ARG A 27 10.53 -1.30 -0.75
C ARG A 27 9.70 -0.57 -1.79
N PRO A 28 10.33 0.36 -2.53
CA PRO A 28 9.64 1.00 -3.65
C PRO A 28 9.36 0.00 -4.77
N SER A 29 8.29 0.26 -5.52
CA SER A 29 7.96 -0.55 -6.70
C SER A 29 7.33 0.31 -7.79
N VAL A 30 7.51 -0.13 -9.04
CA VAL A 30 6.91 0.49 -10.22
C VAL A 30 6.08 -0.57 -10.94
N THR A 31 4.83 -0.25 -11.26
CA THR A 31 3.88 -1.16 -11.90
C THR A 31 3.13 -0.44 -13.01
N ILE A 32 2.99 -1.09 -14.17
CA ILE A 32 2.07 -0.64 -15.21
C ILE A 32 0.67 -1.11 -14.83
N THR A 33 -0.25 -0.17 -14.60
CA THR A 33 -1.62 -0.44 -14.18
C THR A 33 -2.67 -0.23 -15.27
N GLY A 34 -2.28 0.34 -16.40
CA GLY A 34 -3.15 0.51 -17.56
C GLY A 34 -2.36 0.80 -18.82
N ILE A 35 -2.88 0.35 -19.95
CA ILE A 35 -2.33 0.60 -21.28
C ILE A 35 -3.50 0.83 -22.23
N ASP A 36 -3.53 1.99 -22.88
CA ASP A 36 -4.46 2.28 -23.97
C ASP A 36 -3.79 1.99 -25.32
N ALA A 37 -4.10 0.82 -25.84
CA ALA A 37 -3.69 0.37 -27.17
C ALA A 37 -4.87 -0.38 -27.82
N PRO A 38 -4.89 -0.57 -29.14
CA PRO A 38 -5.90 -1.41 -29.77
C PRO A 38 -5.92 -2.82 -29.16
N SER A 39 -7.12 -3.32 -28.89
CA SER A 39 -7.24 -4.72 -28.46
C SER A 39 -6.86 -5.68 -29.59
N VAL A 40 -6.49 -6.91 -29.25
CA VAL A 40 -6.17 -7.94 -30.25
C VAL A 40 -7.31 -8.13 -31.24
N MET A 41 -8.55 -8.04 -30.78
CA MET A 41 -9.75 -8.16 -31.64
C MET A 41 -9.91 -7.00 -32.62
N ASN A 42 -9.39 -5.82 -32.30
CA ASN A 42 -9.47 -4.61 -33.11
C ASN A 42 -8.12 -4.27 -33.79
N ALA A 43 -7.17 -5.20 -33.72
CA ALA A 43 -5.87 -4.99 -34.33
C ALA A 43 -5.97 -4.97 -35.86
N SER A 44 -5.22 -4.09 -36.50
CA SER A 44 -5.07 -4.00 -37.95
C SER A 44 -3.61 -3.92 -38.34
N ASN A 45 -3.31 -4.01 -39.62
CA ASN A 45 -1.93 -3.82 -40.15
C ASN A 45 -1.50 -2.35 -40.18
N THR A 46 -2.34 -1.44 -39.66
CA THR A 46 -2.02 -0.01 -39.54
C THR A 46 -1.25 0.23 -38.24
N LEU A 47 -0.11 0.91 -38.35
CA LEU A 47 0.68 1.31 -37.17
C LEU A 47 -0.08 2.34 -36.35
N ILE A 48 -0.09 2.16 -35.04
CA ILE A 48 -0.67 3.12 -34.09
C ILE A 48 0.30 4.29 -33.91
N PRO A 49 -0.18 5.54 -33.88
CA PRO A 49 0.67 6.73 -33.74
C PRO A 49 1.09 6.99 -32.28
N SER A 50 0.33 6.52 -31.32
CA SER A 50 0.55 6.78 -29.89
C SER A 50 -0.01 5.66 -29.02
N VAL A 51 0.47 5.59 -27.79
CA VAL A 51 -0.01 4.71 -26.73
C VAL A 51 -0.01 5.49 -25.43
N ALA A 52 -1.04 5.34 -24.60
CA ALA A 52 -1.03 5.89 -23.26
C ALA A 52 -0.80 4.76 -22.24
N VAL A 53 0.00 5.03 -21.22
CA VAL A 53 0.35 4.08 -20.17
C VAL A 53 0.16 4.73 -18.81
N ARG A 54 -0.52 4.03 -17.91
CA ARG A 54 -0.61 4.44 -16.51
C ARG A 54 0.45 3.71 -15.70
N VAL A 55 1.32 4.48 -15.08
CA VAL A 55 2.38 3.99 -14.21
C VAL A 55 2.00 4.28 -12.76
N SER A 56 1.96 3.25 -11.94
CA SER A 56 1.80 3.36 -10.48
C SER A 56 3.15 3.17 -9.82
N VAL A 57 3.51 4.10 -8.94
CA VAL A 57 4.78 4.06 -8.19
C VAL A 57 4.47 3.99 -6.72
N ARG A 58 4.95 2.96 -6.05
CA ARG A 58 4.93 2.90 -4.59
C ARG A 58 6.22 3.52 -4.07
N VAL A 59 6.08 4.52 -3.20
CA VAL A 59 7.20 5.26 -2.59
C VAL A 59 7.53 4.62 -1.24
N ALA A 60 8.81 4.37 -1.00
CA ALA A 60 9.26 3.80 0.27
C ALA A 60 9.22 4.85 1.40
N PRO A 61 8.99 4.45 2.66
CA PRO A 61 9.17 5.34 3.81
C PRO A 61 10.54 6.03 3.79
N GLY A 62 10.54 7.35 4.04
CA GLY A 62 11.75 8.18 3.99
C GLY A 62 12.08 8.78 2.61
N GLN A 63 11.35 8.42 1.55
CA GLN A 63 11.43 9.09 0.25
C GLN A 63 10.29 10.11 0.11
N ARG A 64 10.55 11.21 -0.59
CA ARG A 64 9.51 12.17 -0.97
C ARG A 64 8.86 11.71 -2.28
N ALA A 65 7.55 11.78 -2.32
CA ALA A 65 6.79 11.35 -3.50
C ALA A 65 7.12 12.18 -4.75
N ALA A 66 7.34 13.48 -4.58
CA ALA A 66 7.75 14.37 -5.67
C ALA A 66 9.10 13.97 -6.27
N ASP A 67 10.08 13.59 -5.44
CA ASP A 67 11.41 13.17 -5.90
C ASP A 67 11.33 11.82 -6.64
N ALA A 68 10.50 10.89 -6.16
CA ALA A 68 10.25 9.63 -6.85
C ALA A 68 9.59 9.84 -8.23
N ALA A 69 8.60 10.73 -8.31
CA ALA A 69 7.95 11.09 -9.57
C ALA A 69 8.94 11.73 -10.56
N ALA A 70 9.78 12.64 -10.08
CA ALA A 70 10.84 13.26 -10.90
C ALA A 70 11.83 12.23 -11.43
N ALA A 71 12.31 11.31 -10.59
CA ALA A 71 13.24 10.26 -10.97
C ALA A 71 12.66 9.33 -12.05
N VAL A 72 11.39 8.92 -11.92
CA VAL A 72 10.72 8.11 -12.93
C VAL A 72 10.58 8.88 -14.25
N ARG A 73 10.19 10.15 -14.19
CA ARG A 73 10.07 11.00 -15.37
C ARG A 73 11.41 11.15 -16.10
N GLU A 74 12.48 11.44 -15.36
CA GLU A 74 13.84 11.56 -15.90
C GLU A 74 14.29 10.26 -16.55
N HIS A 75 14.08 9.13 -15.89
CA HIS A 75 14.43 7.83 -16.42
C HIS A 75 13.69 7.54 -17.74
N LEU A 76 12.39 7.80 -17.82
CA LEU A 76 11.61 7.57 -19.02
C LEU A 76 12.07 8.47 -20.18
N LEU A 77 12.33 9.75 -19.92
CA LEU A 77 12.85 10.68 -20.93
C LEU A 77 14.22 10.27 -21.44
N ALA A 78 15.13 9.86 -20.56
CA ALA A 78 16.48 9.45 -20.94
C ALA A 78 16.53 8.14 -21.72
N ASN A 79 15.51 7.29 -21.59
CA ASN A 79 15.47 5.96 -22.20
C ASN A 79 14.36 5.81 -23.25
N ALA A 80 13.77 6.91 -23.72
CA ALA A 80 12.76 6.88 -24.76
C ALA A 80 13.34 6.27 -26.08
N PRO A 81 12.82 5.14 -26.55
CA PRO A 81 13.37 4.47 -27.72
C PRO A 81 13.01 5.24 -29.00
N PHE A 82 13.87 5.17 -30.00
CA PHE A 82 13.64 5.67 -31.36
C PHE A 82 13.25 7.17 -31.46
N GLY A 83 13.58 7.97 -30.44
CA GLY A 83 13.20 9.39 -30.42
C GLY A 83 11.71 9.62 -30.16
N ALA A 84 11.03 8.68 -29.53
CA ALA A 84 9.62 8.82 -29.14
C ALA A 84 9.42 10.08 -28.25
N VAL A 85 8.37 10.83 -28.54
CA VAL A 85 7.98 11.98 -27.73
C VAL A 85 7.14 11.50 -26.56
N LEU A 86 7.54 11.87 -25.33
CA LEU A 86 6.82 11.51 -24.12
C LEU A 86 6.11 12.75 -23.56
N GLU A 87 4.83 12.59 -23.29
CA GLU A 87 4.00 13.56 -22.56
C GLU A 87 3.61 12.98 -21.21
N PHE A 88 3.58 13.81 -20.17
CA PHE A 88 3.22 13.41 -18.82
C PHE A 88 2.02 14.22 -18.36
N ALA A 89 0.97 13.54 -17.94
CA ALA A 89 -0.26 14.14 -17.47
C ALA A 89 -0.71 13.47 -16.15
N ASP A 90 -1.57 14.15 -15.42
CA ASP A 90 -2.29 13.60 -14.25
C ASP A 90 -1.40 12.98 -13.18
N VAL A 91 -0.27 13.61 -12.88
CA VAL A 91 0.64 13.15 -11.82
C VAL A 91 0.01 13.47 -10.46
N VAL A 92 -0.44 12.43 -9.77
CA VAL A 92 -0.97 12.51 -8.41
C VAL A 92 0.05 11.89 -7.47
N THR A 93 0.40 12.58 -6.40
CA THR A 93 1.37 12.13 -5.40
C THR A 93 0.73 12.00 -4.03
N GLY A 94 1.20 11.04 -3.23
CA GLY A 94 0.87 10.88 -1.82
C GLY A 94 2.13 10.48 -1.06
N GLU A 95 2.38 11.15 0.06
CA GLU A 95 3.57 10.88 0.86
C GLU A 95 3.43 9.53 1.60
N PRO A 96 4.52 8.77 1.72
CA PRO A 96 4.53 7.57 2.55
C PRO A 96 4.47 7.94 4.03
N PHE A 97 3.90 7.05 4.82
CA PHE A 97 3.82 7.23 6.27
C PHE A 97 4.46 6.03 6.98
N LEU A 98 5.18 6.30 8.03
CA LEU A 98 5.73 5.30 8.96
C LEU A 98 5.20 5.59 10.36
N VAL A 99 4.53 4.60 10.95
CA VAL A 99 4.03 4.70 12.32
C VAL A 99 5.21 4.75 13.30
N ASP A 100 5.15 5.66 14.27
CA ASP A 100 6.06 5.63 15.41
C ASP A 100 5.58 4.60 16.44
N THR A 101 6.16 3.41 16.38
CA THR A 101 5.83 2.31 17.29
C THR A 101 6.42 2.48 18.70
N THR A 102 7.21 3.55 18.93
CA THR A 102 7.74 3.87 20.27
C THR A 102 6.82 4.80 21.08
N ALA A 103 5.75 5.29 20.46
CA ALA A 103 4.81 6.19 21.12
C ALA A 103 4.04 5.49 22.26
N PRO A 104 3.73 6.18 23.37
CA PRO A 104 3.07 5.57 24.55
C PRO A 104 1.70 4.95 24.28
N SER A 105 0.97 5.44 23.26
CA SER A 105 -0.31 4.86 22.84
C SER A 105 -0.15 3.51 22.17
N PHE A 106 1.01 3.24 21.58
CA PHE A 106 1.26 1.99 20.87
C PHE A 106 1.22 0.79 21.81
N GLU A 107 1.94 0.83 22.93
CA GLU A 107 1.89 -0.21 23.97
C GLU A 107 0.45 -0.43 24.47
N THR A 108 -0.31 0.66 24.67
CA THR A 108 -1.71 0.57 25.09
C THR A 108 -2.58 -0.13 24.05
N ALA A 109 -2.34 0.17 22.77
CA ALA A 109 -3.04 -0.47 21.65
C ALA A 109 -2.69 -1.97 21.55
N GLU A 110 -1.44 -2.34 21.70
CA GLU A 110 -1.02 -3.74 21.70
C GLU A 110 -1.70 -4.55 22.82
N LEU A 111 -1.76 -4.00 24.03
CA LEU A 111 -2.45 -4.64 25.16
C LEU A 111 -3.96 -4.79 24.89
N ALA A 112 -4.60 -3.76 24.33
CA ALA A 112 -6.01 -3.79 23.98
C ALA A 112 -6.30 -4.82 22.87
N MET A 113 -5.46 -4.87 21.85
CA MET A 113 -5.56 -5.86 20.77
C MET A 113 -5.33 -7.29 21.29
N HIS A 114 -4.32 -7.49 22.13
CA HIS A 114 -4.10 -8.79 22.77
C HIS A 114 -5.35 -9.23 23.55
N ALA A 115 -5.94 -8.35 24.32
CA ALA A 115 -7.15 -8.68 25.10
C ALA A 115 -8.36 -8.99 24.22
N GLY A 116 -8.54 -8.27 23.09
CA GLY A 116 -9.65 -8.49 22.17
C GLY A 116 -9.50 -9.72 21.29
N PHE A 117 -8.28 -10.02 20.83
CA PHE A 117 -8.02 -11.14 19.91
C PHE A 117 -7.59 -12.43 20.64
N GLY A 118 -7.10 -12.33 21.87
CA GLY A 118 -6.60 -13.46 22.65
C GLY A 118 -5.20 -13.93 22.24
N VAL A 119 -4.55 -13.19 21.34
CA VAL A 119 -3.16 -13.43 20.87
C VAL A 119 -2.44 -12.09 20.75
N ALA A 120 -1.12 -12.09 20.93
CA ALA A 120 -0.34 -10.87 20.77
C ALA A 120 -0.44 -10.36 19.32
N PRO A 121 -0.61 -9.04 19.11
CA PRO A 121 -0.54 -8.46 17.77
C PRO A 121 0.87 -8.56 17.21
N ILE A 122 0.97 -8.41 15.89
CA ILE A 122 2.24 -8.26 15.19
C ILE A 122 2.21 -6.97 14.37
N GLU A 123 3.36 -6.33 14.26
CA GLU A 123 3.53 -5.20 13.38
C GLU A 123 3.67 -5.67 11.93
N ILE A 124 2.90 -5.06 11.04
CA ILE A 124 3.00 -5.32 9.60
C ILE A 124 3.14 -4.01 8.83
N GLY A 125 3.81 -4.07 7.68
CA GLY A 125 3.80 -2.97 6.72
C GLY A 125 2.64 -3.12 5.75
N VAL A 126 1.97 -2.01 5.44
CA VAL A 126 0.99 -1.93 4.35
C VAL A 126 1.63 -1.15 3.21
N GLY A 127 1.98 -1.86 2.16
CA GLY A 127 2.69 -1.26 1.03
C GLY A 127 1.81 -0.39 0.15
N GLY A 128 1.09 0.55 0.70
CA GLY A 128 0.27 1.53 -0.03
C GLY A 128 0.19 2.84 0.72
N SER A 129 0.08 3.95 0.01
CA SER A 129 -0.22 5.24 0.62
C SER A 129 -1.71 5.32 0.92
N ILE A 130 -2.04 5.82 2.10
CA ILE A 130 -3.40 6.25 2.43
C ILE A 130 -3.32 7.78 2.56
N PRO A 131 -3.72 8.54 1.52
CA PRO A 131 -3.56 10.00 1.51
C PRO A 131 -4.17 10.68 2.74
N PHE A 132 -5.30 10.18 3.22
CA PHE A 132 -5.95 10.68 4.43
C PHE A 132 -5.04 10.65 5.68
N ILE A 133 -4.19 9.63 5.83
CA ILE A 133 -3.27 9.56 6.97
C ILE A 133 -2.21 10.67 6.89
N SER A 134 -1.63 10.90 5.71
CA SER A 134 -0.65 11.96 5.50
C SER A 134 -1.25 13.34 5.77
N GLU A 135 -2.48 13.60 5.28
CA GLU A 135 -3.21 14.84 5.55
C GLU A 135 -3.52 15.01 7.05
N LEU A 136 -3.90 13.93 7.73
CA LEU A 136 -4.17 13.95 9.16
C LEU A 136 -2.92 14.32 9.97
N VAL A 137 -1.76 13.78 9.61
CA VAL A 137 -0.47 14.09 10.25
C VAL A 137 -0.07 15.54 10.02
N GLU A 138 -0.33 16.11 8.84
CA GLU A 138 -0.06 17.52 8.57
C GLU A 138 -0.92 18.45 9.44
N VAL A 139 -2.20 18.13 9.60
CA VAL A 139 -3.15 18.92 10.41
C VAL A 139 -2.90 18.73 11.91
N PHE A 140 -2.54 17.53 12.34
CA PHE A 140 -2.33 17.16 13.74
C PHE A 140 -0.95 16.53 13.95
N PRO A 141 0.15 17.29 13.86
CA PRO A 141 1.51 16.73 13.90
C PRO A 141 1.89 16.09 15.25
N ALA A 142 1.15 16.37 16.30
CA ALA A 142 1.33 15.73 17.61
C ALA A 142 0.43 14.50 17.84
N ALA A 143 -0.45 14.17 16.90
CA ALA A 143 -1.32 13.00 17.03
C ALA A 143 -0.52 11.71 16.83
N GLN A 144 -0.79 10.73 17.68
CA GLN A 144 -0.26 9.38 17.54
C GLN A 144 -1.20 8.57 16.64
N ILE A 145 -0.71 8.14 15.50
CA ILE A 145 -1.50 7.43 14.50
C ILE A 145 -1.34 5.91 14.72
N LEU A 146 -2.46 5.25 14.92
CA LEU A 146 -2.56 3.80 14.97
C LEU A 146 -3.36 3.32 13.76
N VAL A 147 -2.77 2.42 12.97
CA VAL A 147 -3.42 1.86 11.78
C VAL A 147 -3.75 0.41 12.07
N THR A 148 -5.03 0.09 12.10
CA THR A 148 -5.54 -1.26 12.30
C THR A 148 -6.54 -1.61 11.21
N GLY A 149 -6.90 -2.89 11.09
CA GLY A 149 -7.86 -3.33 10.10
C GLY A 149 -8.71 -4.50 10.59
N VAL A 150 -9.70 -4.87 9.79
CA VAL A 150 -10.65 -5.95 10.05
C VAL A 150 -10.58 -7.03 8.98
N GLU A 151 -9.63 -6.95 8.08
CA GLU A 151 -9.42 -7.92 7.01
C GLU A 151 -8.75 -9.19 7.53
N ASP A 152 -9.06 -10.28 6.86
CA ASP A 152 -8.39 -11.57 7.02
C ASP A 152 -7.90 -12.06 5.64
N PRO A 153 -7.16 -13.17 5.56
CA PRO A 153 -6.65 -13.67 4.27
C PRO A 153 -7.70 -13.99 3.23
N ASP A 154 -8.96 -14.21 3.64
CA ASP A 154 -10.07 -14.55 2.75
C ASP A 154 -10.95 -13.34 2.40
N SER A 155 -10.68 -12.17 2.96
CA SER A 155 -11.48 -10.94 2.76
C SER A 155 -11.50 -10.47 1.31
N ARG A 156 -10.46 -10.70 0.53
CA ARG A 156 -10.34 -10.32 -0.88
C ARG A 156 -10.58 -8.83 -1.13
N ALA A 157 -9.98 -7.98 -0.30
CA ALA A 157 -10.11 -6.54 -0.40
C ALA A 157 -9.90 -6.03 -1.84
N HIS A 158 -10.74 -5.08 -2.26
CA HIS A 158 -10.76 -4.49 -3.61
C HIS A 158 -11.07 -5.49 -4.76
N SER A 159 -11.63 -6.65 -4.44
CA SER A 159 -11.96 -7.70 -5.42
C SER A 159 -13.44 -8.05 -5.43
N PRO A 160 -13.96 -8.67 -6.50
CA PRO A 160 -15.31 -9.19 -6.48
C PRO A 160 -15.52 -10.20 -5.34
N ASN A 161 -16.70 -10.14 -4.71
CA ASN A 161 -17.07 -10.93 -3.54
C ASN A 161 -16.19 -10.66 -2.30
N GLU A 162 -15.76 -9.41 -2.13
CA GLU A 162 -15.17 -8.97 -0.88
C GLU A 162 -16.05 -9.34 0.31
N SER A 163 -15.46 -9.83 1.37
CA SER A 163 -16.16 -10.33 2.55
C SER A 163 -15.55 -9.82 3.84
N LEU A 164 -16.32 -9.89 4.91
CA LEU A 164 -15.90 -9.53 6.25
C LEU A 164 -16.15 -10.69 7.20
N HIS A 165 -15.11 -11.13 7.90
CA HIS A 165 -15.22 -12.15 8.92
C HIS A 165 -15.81 -11.56 10.21
N LEU A 166 -17.07 -11.86 10.54
CA LEU A 166 -17.78 -11.27 11.69
C LEU A 166 -17.09 -11.51 13.04
N GLY A 167 -16.37 -12.62 13.18
CA GLY A 167 -15.57 -12.90 14.38
C GLY A 167 -14.37 -11.95 14.51
N VAL A 168 -13.70 -11.62 13.41
CA VAL A 168 -12.60 -10.63 13.38
C VAL A 168 -13.14 -9.24 13.70
N LEU A 169 -14.23 -8.82 13.05
CA LEU A 169 -14.88 -7.53 13.33
C LEU A 169 -15.25 -7.38 14.82
N ARG A 170 -15.84 -8.42 15.44
CA ARG A 170 -16.19 -8.38 16.87
C ARG A 170 -14.96 -8.18 17.75
N ARG A 171 -13.85 -8.87 17.45
CA ARG A 171 -12.59 -8.74 18.19
C ARG A 171 -11.98 -7.36 18.00
N ALA A 172 -12.00 -6.81 16.79
CA ALA A 172 -11.53 -5.46 16.49
C ALA A 172 -12.33 -4.41 17.29
N ILE A 173 -13.66 -4.47 17.26
CA ILE A 173 -14.53 -3.59 18.06
C ILE A 173 -14.20 -3.69 19.55
N THR A 174 -14.00 -4.90 20.05
CA THR A 174 -13.64 -5.11 21.46
C THR A 174 -12.28 -4.47 21.78
N SER A 175 -11.28 -4.65 20.92
CA SER A 175 -9.95 -4.05 21.07
C SER A 175 -10.02 -2.53 21.09
N GLU A 176 -10.78 -1.94 20.18
CA GLU A 176 -10.95 -0.49 20.10
C GLU A 176 -11.64 0.09 21.34
N ALA A 177 -12.71 -0.56 21.81
CA ALA A 177 -13.38 -0.17 23.04
C ALA A 177 -12.46 -0.23 24.27
N LEU A 178 -11.62 -1.28 24.35
CA LEU A 178 -10.63 -1.41 25.42
C LEU A 178 -9.53 -0.35 25.32
N LEU A 179 -9.07 -0.03 24.11
CA LEU A 179 -8.10 1.03 23.87
C LEU A 179 -8.63 2.38 24.33
N LEU A 180 -9.83 2.76 23.89
CA LEU A 180 -10.47 4.03 24.28
C LEU A 180 -10.64 4.13 25.80
N ALA A 181 -11.10 3.06 26.46
CA ALA A 181 -11.22 3.02 27.92
C ALA A 181 -9.86 3.07 28.65
N ALA A 182 -8.79 2.62 28.03
CA ALA A 182 -7.45 2.69 28.60
C ALA A 182 -6.82 4.08 28.46
N LEU A 183 -7.08 4.77 27.33
CA LEU A 183 -6.62 6.14 27.08
C LEU A 183 -7.33 7.14 27.99
N ASP A 184 -8.66 7.00 28.20
CA ASP A 184 -9.43 7.85 29.12
C ASP A 184 -8.88 7.83 30.56
N ARG A 185 -8.35 6.69 30.99
CA ARG A 185 -7.75 6.56 32.35
C ARG A 185 -6.38 7.20 32.51
N ARG A 186 -5.75 7.60 31.40
CA ARG A 186 -4.41 8.24 31.39
C ARG A 186 -4.47 9.77 31.28
N GLY A 187 -5.62 10.33 30.89
CA GLY A 187 -5.88 11.77 30.82
C GLY A 187 -6.47 12.28 32.11
#